data_053d39e8d0f6ca377a0ad75f6de8f6cf
#
_entry.id   053d39e8d0f6ca377a0ad75f6de8f6cf
#
_cell.length_a   1.000
_cell.length_b   1.000
_cell.length_c   1.000
_cell.angle_alpha   90.00
_cell.angle_beta   90.00
_cell.angle_gamma   90.00
#
_symmetry.space_group_name_H-M   'P 1'
#
loop_
_entity.id
_entity.type
_entity.pdbx_description
1 polymer ?
#
loop_
_entity_poly.entity_id
_entity_poly.type
_entity_poly.pdbx_seq_one_letter_code
_entity_poly.pdbx_strand_id
1 'polypeptide(L)'
;MFNPIETSSSRRTLRRASLLGAATLGGGLYFLYMGIFSKKTETAEAGTHNPNAAPQEVDIVEFTDSGERKDKVHVPKMVKSESEWKQQLSPGAYNVTREDGTEMAFTGQYWNNHEAGIYHCVCCGTALFSSDTKFESGTGWPSFYQPIAEENVASITDSTFGMRRTAVECKRCDAHLGHVFNDGPRPTGQRYCMNSASLTFKKKG
;
A
#
# COMPACT_ATOMS: atom_id res chain seq x y z
N MET A 1 -59.94 4.92 -14.31
CA MET A 1 -59.80 5.56 -15.66
C MET A 1 -58.48 5.13 -16.24
N PHE A 2 -58.57 4.31 -17.27
CA PHE A 2 -57.45 3.76 -18.04
C PHE A 2 -56.93 4.80 -19.02
N ASN A 3 -55.62 4.87 -19.29
CA ASN A 3 -55.11 4.91 -20.67
C ASN A 3 -53.62 4.53 -20.74
N PRO A 4 -53.24 3.60 -21.62
CA PRO A 4 -51.87 3.26 -21.97
C PRO A 4 -51.49 3.92 -23.32
N ILE A 5 -50.20 4.27 -23.50
CA ILE A 5 -49.62 4.62 -24.83
C ILE A 5 -48.23 4.00 -24.85
N GLU A 6 -48.07 2.98 -25.57
CA GLU A 6 -47.63 2.68 -26.93
C GLU A 6 -46.12 2.75 -27.16
N THR A 7 -45.67 1.60 -27.60
CA THR A 7 -44.34 1.22 -28.11
C THR A 7 -44.03 1.87 -29.46
N SER A 8 -42.78 2.28 -29.68
CA SER A 8 -42.27 2.45 -31.06
C SER A 8 -40.86 1.88 -31.19
N SER A 9 -40.83 0.74 -31.82
CA SER A 9 -39.67 0.07 -32.44
C SER A 9 -39.26 0.82 -33.70
N SER A 10 -37.98 1.13 -33.88
CA SER A 10 -37.42 1.47 -35.19
C SER A 10 -36.13 0.74 -35.45
N ARG A 11 -36.25 -0.35 -36.18
CA ARG A 11 -35.14 -1.04 -36.87
C ARG A 11 -34.77 -0.24 -38.11
N ARG A 12 -33.51 0.06 -38.35
CA ARG A 12 -33.00 0.43 -39.67
C ARG A 12 -31.89 -0.51 -40.11
N THR A 13 -32.20 -1.14 -41.21
CA THR A 13 -31.49 -2.14 -41.97
C THR A 13 -30.27 -1.61 -42.72
N LEU A 14 -29.36 -2.54 -42.89
CA LEU A 14 -28.18 -2.61 -43.79
C LEU A 14 -28.28 -1.83 -45.12
N ARG A 15 -27.13 -1.29 -45.57
CA ARG A 15 -26.72 -1.36 -46.98
C ARG A 15 -25.22 -1.60 -47.10
N ARG A 16 -24.88 -2.73 -47.71
CA ARG A 16 -23.59 -3.07 -48.30
C ARG A 16 -23.44 -2.25 -49.60
N ALA A 17 -22.23 -1.74 -49.83
CA ALA A 17 -21.81 -1.35 -51.18
C ALA A 17 -20.37 -1.85 -51.37
N SER A 18 -20.28 -2.83 -52.26
CA SER A 18 -19.03 -3.28 -52.87
C SER A 18 -18.71 -2.37 -54.05
N LEU A 19 -17.45 -1.97 -54.21
CA LEU A 19 -16.91 -1.47 -55.47
C LEU A 19 -15.48 -1.98 -55.65
N LEU A 20 -15.32 -2.85 -56.64
CA LEU A 20 -14.07 -3.23 -57.28
C LEU A 20 -13.57 -2.07 -58.14
N GLY A 21 -12.27 -1.87 -58.19
CA GLY A 21 -11.62 -0.94 -59.11
C GLY A 21 -10.11 -1.16 -59.17
N ALA A 22 -9.68 -1.67 -60.26
CA ALA A 22 -8.47 -2.14 -60.85
C ALA A 22 -7.16 -1.35 -60.67
N ALA A 23 -6.10 -2.12 -60.86
CA ALA A 23 -4.67 -1.89 -60.87
C ALA A 23 -4.13 -0.74 -61.71
N THR A 24 -2.99 -0.15 -61.26
CA THR A 24 -1.90 0.28 -62.12
C THR A 24 -0.54 0.09 -61.44
N LEU A 25 0.38 -0.49 -62.21
CA LEU A 25 1.79 -0.72 -61.91
C LEU A 25 2.57 0.61 -61.83
N GLY A 26 3.39 0.77 -60.79
CA GLY A 26 4.36 1.83 -60.70
C GLY A 26 5.44 1.45 -59.67
N GLY A 27 6.63 1.04 -60.16
CA GLY A 27 7.74 0.61 -59.35
C GLY A 27 8.33 1.77 -58.53
N GLY A 28 8.57 1.54 -57.27
CA GLY A 28 9.28 2.40 -56.39
C GLY A 28 9.79 1.59 -55.22
N LEU A 29 11.10 1.36 -55.18
CA LEU A 29 11.82 0.66 -54.14
C LEU A 29 11.79 1.50 -52.88
N TYR A 30 10.82 1.28 -51.98
CA TYR A 30 10.81 1.83 -50.64
C TYR A 30 11.38 0.80 -49.71
N PHE A 31 12.64 1.07 -49.25
CA PHE A 31 13.22 0.38 -48.08
C PHE A 31 12.31 0.60 -46.88
N LEU A 32 11.53 -0.40 -46.53
CA LEU A 32 10.84 -0.45 -45.24
C LEU A 32 11.89 -0.68 -44.12
N TYR A 33 12.26 0.42 -43.47
CA TYR A 33 12.94 0.37 -42.20
C TYR A 33 11.93 -0.11 -41.13
N MET A 34 11.81 -1.43 -41.00
CA MET A 34 11.10 -2.02 -39.87
C MET A 34 11.94 -1.81 -38.62
N GLY A 35 11.73 -0.68 -37.94
CA GLY A 35 12.14 -0.50 -36.56
C GLY A 35 11.42 -1.54 -35.69
N ILE A 36 12.12 -2.60 -35.34
CA ILE A 36 11.67 -3.56 -34.33
C ILE A 36 11.63 -2.80 -33.01
N PHE A 37 10.46 -2.27 -32.64
CA PHE A 37 10.19 -1.85 -31.28
C PHE A 37 10.13 -3.13 -30.43
N SER A 38 11.28 -3.54 -29.95
CA SER A 38 11.37 -4.50 -28.84
C SER A 38 10.72 -3.83 -27.64
N LYS A 39 9.45 -4.13 -27.39
CA LYS A 39 8.84 -3.87 -26.08
C LYS A 39 9.60 -4.73 -25.07
N LYS A 40 10.54 -4.09 -24.38
CA LYS A 40 11.11 -4.62 -23.16
C LYS A 40 9.97 -4.67 -22.14
N THR A 41 9.29 -5.81 -22.06
CA THR A 41 8.44 -6.13 -20.94
C THR A 41 9.40 -6.28 -19.74
N GLU A 42 9.54 -5.22 -18.96
CA GLU A 42 10.05 -5.35 -17.59
C GLU A 42 9.00 -6.16 -16.82
N THR A 43 9.18 -7.47 -16.83
CA THR A 43 8.58 -8.32 -15.81
C THR A 43 9.20 -7.88 -14.49
N ALA A 44 8.39 -7.33 -13.58
CA ALA A 44 8.77 -7.16 -12.20
C ALA A 44 9.21 -8.55 -11.70
N GLU A 45 10.52 -8.75 -11.61
CA GLU A 45 11.07 -9.94 -10.99
C GLU A 45 10.66 -9.89 -9.51
N ALA A 46 9.76 -10.79 -9.13
CA ALA A 46 9.56 -11.16 -7.74
C ALA A 46 10.96 -11.49 -7.19
N GLY A 47 11.42 -10.68 -6.22
CA GLY A 47 12.77 -10.74 -5.71
C GLY A 47 13.14 -12.17 -5.35
N THR A 48 14.00 -12.79 -6.14
CA THR A 48 14.56 -14.10 -5.86
C THR A 48 15.40 -13.97 -4.59
N HIS A 49 14.85 -14.48 -3.49
CA HIS A 49 15.59 -14.61 -2.24
C HIS A 49 16.84 -15.44 -2.52
N ASN A 50 18.00 -14.80 -2.58
CA ASN A 50 19.29 -15.49 -2.65
C ASN A 50 19.62 -15.98 -1.22
N PRO A 51 19.57 -17.30 -0.95
CA PRO A 51 19.82 -17.83 0.40
C PRO A 51 21.25 -17.60 0.88
N ASN A 52 22.16 -17.17 0.01
CA ASN A 52 23.56 -16.88 0.33
C ASN A 52 23.87 -15.38 0.42
N ALA A 53 22.88 -14.49 0.22
CA ALA A 53 23.09 -13.06 0.46
C ALA A 53 23.12 -12.82 1.97
N ALA A 54 24.10 -12.03 2.43
CA ALA A 54 24.10 -11.55 3.81
C ALA A 54 22.75 -10.85 4.09
N PRO A 55 22.10 -11.09 5.25
CA PRO A 55 20.83 -10.46 5.57
C PRO A 55 21.02 -8.94 5.52
N GLN A 56 20.12 -8.27 4.82
CA GLN A 56 20.07 -6.81 4.81
C GLN A 56 19.83 -6.34 6.25
N GLU A 57 20.67 -5.44 6.74
CA GLU A 57 20.54 -4.89 8.09
C GLU A 57 19.91 -3.49 8.06
N VAL A 58 19.23 -3.15 9.12
CA VAL A 58 18.56 -1.85 9.29
C VAL A 58 18.73 -1.33 10.71
N ASP A 59 18.78 -0.02 10.83
CA ASP A 59 18.76 0.64 12.14
C ASP A 59 17.33 0.82 12.61
N ILE A 60 17.05 0.42 13.84
CA ILE A 60 15.83 0.71 14.58
C ILE A 60 16.14 1.21 15.97
N VAL A 61 15.19 1.87 16.62
CA VAL A 61 15.26 2.26 18.02
C VAL A 61 14.36 1.34 18.83
N GLU A 62 14.90 0.78 19.87
CA GLU A 62 14.13 -0.01 20.81
C GLU A 62 13.46 0.87 21.88
N PHE A 63 12.37 0.36 22.45
CA PHE A 63 11.62 1.00 23.54
C PHE A 63 11.27 -0.01 24.60
N THR A 64 11.13 0.45 25.85
CA THR A 64 10.52 -0.34 26.92
C THR A 64 9.01 -0.44 26.72
N ASP A 65 8.34 -1.34 27.43
CA ASP A 65 6.88 -1.41 27.43
C ASP A 65 6.22 -0.14 28.00
N SER A 66 6.93 0.63 28.84
CA SER A 66 6.51 1.97 29.29
C SER A 66 6.69 3.07 28.25
N GLY A 67 7.38 2.78 27.13
CA GLY A 67 7.63 3.73 26.03
C GLY A 67 8.89 4.58 26.24
N GLU A 68 9.80 4.20 27.14
CA GLU A 68 11.10 4.86 27.28
C GLU A 68 12.00 4.45 26.12
N ARG A 69 12.63 5.46 25.49
CA ARG A 69 13.57 5.25 24.39
C ARG A 69 14.82 4.54 24.91
N LYS A 70 15.18 3.45 24.24
CA LYS A 70 16.45 2.74 24.41
C LYS A 70 17.45 3.11 23.31
N ASP A 71 18.46 2.30 23.15
CA ASP A 71 19.50 2.51 22.16
C ASP A 71 18.97 2.27 20.73
N LYS A 72 19.63 2.92 19.79
CA LYS A 72 19.55 2.60 18.39
C LYS A 72 20.39 1.33 18.14
N VAL A 73 19.76 0.33 17.56
CA VAL A 73 20.37 -0.97 17.30
C VAL A 73 20.39 -1.29 15.82
N HIS A 74 21.45 -1.96 15.39
CA HIS A 74 21.61 -2.47 14.04
C HIS A 74 21.15 -3.93 14.01
N VAL A 75 20.08 -4.23 13.28
CA VAL A 75 19.45 -5.55 13.31
C VAL A 75 19.16 -6.06 11.91
N PRO A 76 19.17 -7.38 11.68
CA PRO A 76 18.78 -7.92 10.40
C PRO A 76 17.31 -7.63 10.10
N LYS A 77 17.03 -7.30 8.83
CA LYS A 77 15.66 -7.25 8.30
C LYS A 77 14.98 -8.59 8.54
N MET A 78 13.72 -8.54 8.96
CA MET A 78 12.92 -9.74 9.13
C MET A 78 12.25 -10.10 7.80
N VAL A 79 12.84 -11.06 7.11
CA VAL A 79 12.32 -11.59 5.84
C VAL A 79 11.78 -12.99 6.10
N LYS A 80 10.55 -13.26 5.68
CA LYS A 80 9.89 -14.57 5.74
C LYS A 80 9.23 -14.87 4.40
N SER A 81 9.03 -16.14 4.11
CA SER A 81 8.25 -16.57 2.96
C SER A 81 6.77 -16.20 3.13
N GLU A 82 6.04 -16.16 2.03
CA GLU A 82 4.60 -15.90 2.01
C GLU A 82 3.83 -16.90 2.91
N SER A 83 4.21 -18.17 2.88
CA SER A 83 3.62 -19.22 3.70
C SER A 83 3.84 -19.00 5.19
N GLU A 84 5.03 -18.57 5.61
CA GLU A 84 5.33 -18.27 7.01
C GLU A 84 4.55 -17.03 7.51
N TRP A 85 4.42 -15.99 6.67
CA TRP A 85 3.59 -14.84 7.01
C TRP A 85 2.10 -15.21 7.14
N LYS A 86 1.58 -16.06 6.22
CA LYS A 86 0.18 -16.55 6.30
C LYS A 86 -0.08 -17.41 7.53
N GLN A 87 0.91 -18.14 8.02
CA GLN A 87 0.80 -18.92 9.26
C GLN A 87 0.82 -18.02 10.51
N GLN A 88 1.58 -16.92 10.49
CA GLN A 88 1.74 -16.02 11.62
C GLN A 88 0.60 -15.02 11.76
N LEU A 89 0.07 -14.52 10.66
CA LEU A 89 -0.86 -13.40 10.60
C LEU A 89 -2.29 -13.86 10.38
N SER A 90 -3.25 -13.11 10.94
CA SER A 90 -4.65 -13.27 10.53
C SER A 90 -4.81 -12.89 9.04
N PRO A 91 -5.85 -13.39 8.34
CA PRO A 91 -6.08 -13.02 6.94
C PRO A 91 -6.16 -11.51 6.70
N GLY A 92 -6.78 -10.75 7.60
CA GLY A 92 -6.86 -9.29 7.52
C GLY A 92 -5.50 -8.61 7.71
N ALA A 93 -4.70 -9.06 8.68
CA ALA A 93 -3.36 -8.54 8.91
C ALA A 93 -2.42 -8.87 7.74
N TYR A 94 -2.53 -10.08 7.17
CA TYR A 94 -1.77 -10.48 5.99
C TYR A 94 -2.12 -9.61 4.77
N ASN A 95 -3.41 -9.44 4.46
CA ASN A 95 -3.87 -8.60 3.36
C ASN A 95 -3.34 -7.16 3.49
N VAL A 96 -3.45 -6.55 4.68
CA VAL A 96 -2.97 -5.19 4.91
C VAL A 96 -1.45 -5.11 4.79
N THR A 97 -0.70 -6.00 5.48
CA THR A 97 0.75 -5.83 5.66
C THR A 97 1.59 -6.41 4.54
N ARG A 98 1.06 -7.34 3.74
CA ARG A 98 1.80 -8.06 2.69
C ARG A 98 1.22 -7.90 1.28
N GLU A 99 -0.04 -7.44 1.17
CA GLU A 99 -0.73 -7.22 -0.09
C GLU A 99 -1.19 -5.75 -0.25
N ASP A 100 -0.64 -4.83 0.57
CA ASP A 100 -0.90 -3.39 0.57
C ASP A 100 -2.39 -3.02 0.68
N GLY A 101 -3.17 -3.89 1.36
CA GLY A 101 -4.59 -3.71 1.59
C GLY A 101 -4.90 -2.58 2.57
N THR A 102 -6.17 -2.20 2.63
CA THR A 102 -6.68 -1.22 3.59
C THR A 102 -7.92 -1.80 4.27
N GLU A 103 -7.97 -1.77 5.59
CA GLU A 103 -9.16 -2.16 6.36
C GLU A 103 -10.29 -1.15 6.17
N MET A 104 -11.53 -1.57 6.39
CA MET A 104 -12.68 -0.67 6.33
C MET A 104 -12.63 0.36 7.47
N ALA A 105 -12.92 1.64 7.15
CA ALA A 105 -12.97 2.71 8.14
C ALA A 105 -13.96 2.38 9.28
N PHE A 106 -13.62 2.74 10.51
CA PHE A 106 -14.42 2.54 11.74
C PHE A 106 -14.61 1.07 12.17
N THR A 107 -13.92 0.12 11.53
CA THR A 107 -14.04 -1.32 11.89
C THR A 107 -12.81 -1.86 12.59
N GLY A 108 -11.67 -1.20 12.48
CA GLY A 108 -10.42 -1.63 13.09
C GLY A 108 -10.44 -1.51 14.62
N GLN A 109 -9.63 -2.31 15.31
CA GLN A 109 -9.63 -2.37 16.77
C GLN A 109 -9.16 -1.06 17.44
N TYR A 110 -8.32 -0.25 16.77
CA TYR A 110 -7.59 0.84 17.41
C TYR A 110 -8.01 2.25 16.95
N TRP A 111 -8.97 2.39 16.03
CA TRP A 111 -9.39 3.73 15.59
C TRP A 111 -9.89 4.58 16.77
N ASN A 112 -10.63 3.99 17.70
CA ASN A 112 -11.19 4.65 18.90
C ASN A 112 -10.49 4.17 20.20
N ASN A 113 -9.23 3.77 20.15
CA ASN A 113 -8.48 3.40 21.35
C ASN A 113 -7.85 4.63 21.99
N HIS A 114 -8.16 4.88 23.28
CA HIS A 114 -7.68 5.99 24.10
C HIS A 114 -6.77 5.55 25.24
N GLU A 115 -6.46 4.26 25.35
CA GLU A 115 -5.59 3.76 26.38
C GLU A 115 -4.13 4.21 26.17
N ALA A 116 -3.44 4.49 27.28
CA ALA A 116 -2.01 4.81 27.24
C ALA A 116 -1.19 3.57 26.91
N GLY A 117 -0.35 3.63 25.88
CA GLY A 117 0.44 2.48 25.45
C GLY A 117 1.20 2.70 24.15
N ILE A 118 1.83 1.64 23.70
CA ILE A 118 2.66 1.62 22.51
C ILE A 118 2.05 0.70 21.43
N TYR A 119 2.00 1.20 20.22
CA TYR A 119 1.58 0.44 19.05
C TYR A 119 2.80 -0.15 18.36
N HIS A 120 2.80 -1.46 18.19
CA HIS A 120 3.89 -2.23 17.58
C HIS A 120 3.45 -2.81 16.24
N CYS A 121 4.42 -3.09 15.37
CA CYS A 121 4.19 -3.83 14.14
C CYS A 121 3.67 -5.24 14.43
N VAL A 122 2.53 -5.62 13.87
CA VAL A 122 1.95 -6.96 14.03
C VAL A 122 2.86 -8.08 13.48
N CYS A 123 3.71 -7.75 12.49
CA CYS A 123 4.60 -8.71 11.84
C CYS A 123 5.86 -9.01 12.67
N CYS A 124 6.53 -7.99 13.21
CA CYS A 124 7.86 -8.13 13.80
C CYS A 124 8.00 -7.58 15.23
N GLY A 125 6.95 -6.94 15.77
CA GLY A 125 6.98 -6.39 17.14
C GLY A 125 7.75 -5.09 17.30
N THR A 126 8.29 -4.47 16.24
CA THR A 126 8.95 -3.16 16.32
C THR A 126 7.96 -2.10 16.81
N ALA A 127 8.36 -1.29 17.80
CA ALA A 127 7.58 -0.16 18.31
C ALA A 127 7.45 0.91 17.20
N LEU A 128 6.22 1.33 16.88
CA LEU A 128 5.94 2.22 15.76
C LEU A 128 5.37 3.57 16.20
N PHE A 129 4.38 3.56 17.09
CA PHE A 129 3.68 4.77 17.53
C PHE A 129 3.38 4.72 19.04
N SER A 130 3.32 5.91 19.66
CA SER A 130 2.86 6.07 21.04
C SER A 130 1.44 6.62 21.07
N SER A 131 0.64 6.20 22.06
CA SER A 131 -0.65 6.84 22.37
C SER A 131 -0.53 8.34 22.60
N ASP A 132 0.64 8.82 23.03
CA ASP A 132 0.89 10.24 23.30
C ASP A 132 0.84 11.10 22.02
N THR A 133 1.02 10.48 20.85
CA THR A 133 0.95 11.14 19.53
C THR A 133 -0.33 10.84 18.77
N LYS A 134 -1.21 9.98 19.34
CA LYS A 134 -2.50 9.64 18.74
C LYS A 134 -3.50 10.78 18.89
N PHE A 135 -4.30 11.01 17.85
CA PHE A 135 -5.37 12.02 17.86
C PHE A 135 -6.59 11.54 17.08
N GLU A 136 -7.73 12.17 17.35
CA GLU A 136 -8.99 11.91 16.65
C GLU A 136 -9.01 12.65 15.32
N SER A 137 -8.79 11.94 14.23
CA SER A 137 -8.81 12.50 12.88
C SER A 137 -10.20 12.50 12.23
N GLY A 138 -11.15 11.75 12.79
CA GLY A 138 -12.48 11.55 12.20
C GLY A 138 -12.50 10.64 10.96
N THR A 139 -11.35 10.06 10.56
CA THR A 139 -11.25 9.26 9.33
C THR A 139 -11.65 7.80 9.52
N GLY A 140 -11.74 7.32 10.77
CA GLY A 140 -12.09 5.92 11.10
C GLY A 140 -10.89 4.98 11.15
N TRP A 141 -9.67 5.49 11.10
CA TRP A 141 -8.42 4.77 11.31
C TRP A 141 -7.60 5.41 12.43
N PRO A 142 -6.78 4.64 13.18
CA PRO A 142 -5.86 5.20 14.17
C PRO A 142 -4.91 6.18 13.50
N SER A 143 -4.87 7.40 14.01
CA SER A 143 -4.10 8.51 13.44
C SER A 143 -3.12 9.08 14.46
N PHE A 144 -1.88 9.30 14.01
CA PHE A 144 -0.79 9.81 14.84
C PHE A 144 -0.13 11.01 14.14
N TYR A 145 0.35 12.00 14.90
CA TYR A 145 1.03 13.14 14.27
C TYR A 145 2.54 12.90 14.05
N GLN A 146 3.11 11.85 14.66
CA GLN A 146 4.48 11.39 14.42
C GLN A 146 4.67 9.94 14.87
N PRO A 147 5.66 9.20 14.33
CA PRO A 147 6.06 7.89 14.83
C PRO A 147 6.77 8.04 16.20
N ILE A 148 6.94 6.92 16.92
CA ILE A 148 7.71 6.90 18.17
C ILE A 148 9.21 7.14 17.93
N ALA A 149 9.71 6.73 16.75
CA ALA A 149 11.03 7.03 16.21
C ALA A 149 10.96 6.97 14.68
N GLU A 150 11.57 7.95 14.01
CA GLU A 150 11.63 7.99 12.54
C GLU A 150 12.40 6.79 11.95
N GLU A 151 13.37 6.27 12.70
CA GLU A 151 14.16 5.10 12.32
C GLU A 151 13.33 3.82 12.21
N ASN A 152 12.16 3.76 12.86
CA ASN A 152 11.33 2.55 12.93
C ASN A 152 10.32 2.44 11.78
N VAL A 153 10.14 3.52 11.00
CA VAL A 153 9.25 3.57 9.84
C VAL A 153 10.01 3.96 8.57
N ALA A 154 9.48 3.59 7.43
CA ALA A 154 9.93 4.05 6.13
C ALA A 154 8.78 4.71 5.38
N SER A 155 9.07 5.79 4.64
CA SER A 155 8.10 6.47 3.79
C SER A 155 8.44 6.20 2.33
N ILE A 156 7.49 5.63 1.60
CA ILE A 156 7.66 5.22 0.20
C ILE A 156 6.62 5.92 -0.66
N THR A 157 7.02 6.42 -1.83
CA THR A 157 6.05 7.01 -2.75
C THR A 157 5.17 5.91 -3.35
N ASP A 158 3.87 5.97 -3.07
CA ASP A 158 2.84 5.13 -3.66
C ASP A 158 2.16 5.90 -4.80
N SER A 159 2.21 5.34 -6.00
CA SER A 159 1.58 5.91 -7.21
C SER A 159 0.39 5.06 -7.71
N THR A 160 -0.12 4.17 -6.88
CA THR A 160 -1.21 3.26 -7.21
C THR A 160 -2.51 4.04 -7.46
N PHE A 161 -3.35 3.56 -8.39
CA PHE A 161 -4.63 4.18 -8.79
C PHE A 161 -4.54 5.64 -9.30
N GLY A 162 -3.38 6.07 -9.83
CA GLY A 162 -3.21 7.42 -10.39
C GLY A 162 -3.15 8.54 -9.35
N MET A 163 -3.13 8.21 -8.05
CA MET A 163 -2.91 9.16 -6.97
C MET A 163 -1.50 8.98 -6.39
N ARG A 164 -0.81 10.08 -6.18
CA ARG A 164 0.50 10.05 -5.53
C ARG A 164 0.31 10.23 -4.02
N ARG A 165 0.53 9.15 -3.28
CA ARG A 165 0.49 9.12 -1.82
C ARG A 165 1.84 8.70 -1.26
N THR A 166 2.04 8.91 0.03
CA THR A 166 3.22 8.41 0.74
C THR A 166 2.78 7.25 1.63
N ALA A 167 3.13 6.04 1.22
CA ALA A 167 2.94 4.85 2.03
C ALA A 167 3.93 4.83 3.21
N VAL A 168 3.49 4.29 4.32
CA VAL A 168 4.30 4.08 5.54
C VAL A 168 4.46 2.60 5.77
N GLU A 169 5.72 2.17 5.91
CA GLU A 169 6.09 0.78 6.15
C GLU A 169 6.92 0.63 7.42
N CYS A 170 6.89 -0.57 7.99
CA CYS A 170 7.78 -0.93 9.09
C CYS A 170 9.21 -1.11 8.56
N LYS A 171 10.18 -0.38 9.13
CA LYS A 171 11.58 -0.40 8.69
C LYS A 171 12.22 -1.79 8.77
N ARG A 172 11.83 -2.60 9.76
CA ARG A 172 12.45 -3.91 10.03
C ARG A 172 11.93 -5.03 9.13
N CYS A 173 10.66 -4.98 8.66
CA CYS A 173 10.06 -6.14 7.98
C CYS A 173 9.25 -5.77 6.73
N ASP A 174 9.31 -4.50 6.28
CA ASP A 174 8.59 -3.97 5.12
C ASP A 174 7.07 -4.22 5.17
N ALA A 175 6.49 -4.32 6.39
CA ALA A 175 5.05 -4.41 6.54
C ALA A 175 4.41 -3.09 6.14
N HIS A 176 3.47 -3.11 5.18
CA HIS A 176 2.64 -1.95 4.92
C HIS A 176 1.80 -1.61 6.15
N LEU A 177 1.82 -0.35 6.58
CA LEU A 177 1.12 0.12 7.78
C LEU A 177 -0.07 1.01 7.44
N GLY A 178 0.06 1.83 6.42
CA GLY A 178 -0.90 2.85 6.02
C GLY A 178 -0.24 3.95 5.22
N HIS A 179 -0.72 5.19 5.37
CA HIS A 179 -0.21 6.34 4.62
C HIS A 179 -0.01 7.56 5.51
N VAL A 180 0.87 8.46 5.11
CA VAL A 180 1.06 9.76 5.76
C VAL A 180 0.56 10.87 4.87
N PHE A 181 -0.11 11.86 5.48
CA PHE A 181 -0.73 13.05 4.87
C PHE A 181 -0.24 14.31 5.55
N ASN A 182 -0.34 15.47 4.87
CA ASN A 182 0.09 16.77 5.37
C ASN A 182 -1.09 17.60 5.94
N ASP A 183 -2.10 16.93 6.47
CA ASP A 183 -3.32 17.51 7.02
C ASP A 183 -3.49 17.23 8.53
N GLY A 184 -2.39 16.91 9.19
CA GLY A 184 -2.35 16.62 10.62
C GLY A 184 -2.23 17.88 11.50
N PRO A 185 -2.32 17.69 12.84
CA PRO A 185 -2.19 18.77 13.81
C PRO A 185 -0.72 19.20 14.00
N ARG A 186 -0.53 20.33 14.67
CA ARG A 186 0.78 20.70 15.22
C ARG A 186 1.23 19.64 16.25
N PRO A 187 2.53 19.41 16.43
CA PRO A 187 3.67 20.20 15.93
C PRO A 187 4.12 19.87 14.51
N THR A 188 3.81 18.70 13.96
CA THR A 188 4.39 18.25 12.68
C THR A 188 3.59 18.65 11.46
N GLY A 189 2.28 18.85 11.59
CA GLY A 189 1.36 19.01 10.47
C GLY A 189 1.11 17.70 9.71
N GLN A 190 1.66 16.56 10.18
CA GLN A 190 1.51 15.25 9.55
C GLN A 190 0.41 14.43 10.22
N ARG A 191 -0.26 13.61 9.42
CA ARG A 191 -1.20 12.60 9.88
C ARG A 191 -0.80 11.24 9.33
N TYR A 192 -0.22 10.42 10.20
CA TYR A 192 0.04 9.00 9.97
C TYR A 192 -1.26 8.23 10.18
N CYS A 193 -1.95 7.88 9.10
CA CYS A 193 -3.22 7.17 9.08
C CYS A 193 -2.94 5.67 8.90
N MET A 194 -2.99 4.92 9.99
CA MET A 194 -2.53 3.52 10.02
C MET A 194 -3.71 2.55 10.06
N ASN A 195 -3.53 1.37 9.50
CA ASN A 195 -4.49 0.28 9.65
C ASN A 195 -4.34 -0.35 11.04
N SER A 196 -5.43 -0.56 11.77
CA SER A 196 -5.41 -1.31 13.02
C SER A 196 -4.89 -2.73 12.83
N ALA A 197 -5.22 -3.36 11.69
CA ALA A 197 -4.78 -4.71 11.36
C ALA A 197 -3.25 -4.84 11.19
N SER A 198 -2.52 -3.75 10.96
CA SER A 198 -1.06 -3.72 10.89
C SER A 198 -0.38 -3.57 12.25
N LEU A 199 -1.16 -3.35 13.31
CA LEU A 199 -0.69 -2.98 14.63
C LEU A 199 -1.07 -4.01 15.69
N THR A 200 -0.25 -4.07 16.75
CA THR A 200 -0.62 -4.61 18.06
C THR A 200 -0.42 -3.53 19.11
N PHE A 201 -1.21 -3.54 20.17
CA PHE A 201 -1.14 -2.55 21.23
C PHE A 201 -0.67 -3.17 22.53
N LYS A 202 0.31 -2.53 23.19
CA LYS A 202 0.73 -2.85 24.56
C LYS A 202 0.40 -1.66 25.44
N LYS A 203 -0.43 -1.90 26.46
CA LYS A 203 -0.76 -0.89 27.46
C LYS A 203 0.47 -0.59 28.34
N LYS A 204 0.70 0.69 28.63
CA LYS A 204 1.68 1.09 29.65
C LYS A 204 1.19 0.57 31.01
N GLY A 205 2.09 -0.11 31.73
CA GLY A 205 1.82 -0.59 33.08
C GLY A 205 1.78 0.53 34.11
#